data_227f85cfa73f84980ac9a00458f14a68
#
_entry.id   227f85cfa73f84980ac9a00458f14a68
#
_cell.length_a   1.000
_cell.length_b   1.000
_cell.length_c   1.000
_cell.angle_alpha   90.00
_cell.angle_beta   90.00
_cell.angle_gamma   90.00
#
_symmetry.space_group_name_H-M   'P 1'
#
loop_
_entity.id
_entity.type
_entity.pdbx_description
1 polymer ?
#
loop_
_entity_poly.entity_id
_entity_poly.type
_entity_poly.pdbx_seq_one_letter_code
_entity_poly.pdbx_strand_id
1 'polypeptide(L)'
;MSEGRNDDQIISGFEKNDLLQHKYTRTLISIIETSFAEKINIQELANRLHLNRSYMSELFSKDTGMSIKSYLTEKRMQRAAIMLQDPNRSVKNVAASCGFEDSLYFSRAFSKYFGISPQQYRRQILKNEKK
;
A
#
# COMPACT_ATOMS: atom_id res chain seq x y z
N MET A 1 -40.53 4.06 5.12
CA MET A 1 -40.46 3.42 3.85
C MET A 1 -40.17 1.96 3.94
N SER A 2 -41.21 1.22 3.71
CA SER A 2 -41.03 -0.22 3.65
C SER A 2 -40.18 -0.62 2.45
N GLU A 3 -40.16 0.16 1.42
CA GLU A 3 -39.38 -0.13 0.23
C GLU A 3 -37.89 -0.22 0.54
N GLY A 4 -37.37 0.75 1.27
CA GLY A 4 -35.98 0.72 1.63
C GLY A 4 -35.63 -0.47 2.48
N ARG A 5 -36.52 -0.81 3.41
CA ARG A 5 -36.30 -1.95 4.27
C ARG A 5 -36.41 -3.28 3.50
N ASN A 6 -37.35 -3.37 2.56
CA ASN A 6 -37.45 -4.54 1.73
C ASN A 6 -36.24 -4.71 0.86
N ASP A 7 -35.73 -3.61 0.32
CA ASP A 7 -34.50 -3.64 -0.45
C ASP A 7 -33.35 -4.14 0.41
N ASP A 8 -33.28 -3.66 1.65
CA ASP A 8 -32.26 -4.13 2.56
C ASP A 8 -32.36 -5.62 2.82
N GLN A 9 -33.58 -6.13 2.94
CA GLN A 9 -33.76 -7.56 3.18
C GLN A 9 -33.43 -8.39 1.97
N ILE A 10 -33.83 -7.92 0.79
CA ILE A 10 -33.61 -8.64 -0.46
C ILE A 10 -32.12 -8.72 -0.79
N ILE A 11 -31.42 -7.61 -0.69
CA ILE A 11 -30.01 -7.53 -1.08
C ILE A 11 -29.08 -7.72 0.09
N SER A 12 -29.59 -7.84 1.30
CA SER A 12 -28.75 -7.87 2.49
C SER A 12 -27.72 -8.97 2.48
N GLY A 13 -28.05 -10.12 1.88
CA GLY A 13 -27.10 -11.22 1.79
C GLY A 13 -25.84 -10.84 1.02
N PHE A 14 -26.03 -10.22 -0.13
CA PHE A 14 -24.92 -9.76 -0.97
C PHE A 14 -24.28 -8.52 -0.38
N GLU A 15 -25.07 -7.52 0.00
CA GLU A 15 -24.53 -6.27 0.49
C GLU A 15 -23.80 -6.43 1.80
N LYS A 16 -24.30 -7.27 2.71
CA LYS A 16 -23.61 -7.52 3.96
C LYS A 16 -22.26 -8.17 3.71
N ASN A 17 -22.20 -9.15 2.80
CA ASN A 17 -20.94 -9.77 2.45
C ASN A 17 -20.00 -8.76 1.81
N ASP A 18 -20.54 -7.94 0.89
CA ASP A 18 -19.73 -6.91 0.24
C ASP A 18 -19.20 -5.90 1.24
N LEU A 19 -20.05 -5.47 2.17
CA LEU A 19 -19.63 -4.51 3.21
C LEU A 19 -18.56 -5.11 4.11
N LEU A 20 -18.70 -6.39 4.49
CA LEU A 20 -17.69 -7.07 5.28
C LEU A 20 -16.38 -7.20 4.51
N GLN A 21 -16.48 -7.57 3.23
CA GLN A 21 -15.30 -7.69 2.39
C GLN A 21 -14.60 -6.35 2.27
N HIS A 22 -15.34 -5.29 1.99
CA HIS A 22 -14.76 -3.95 1.93
C HIS A 22 -14.18 -3.51 3.27
N LYS A 23 -14.79 -3.94 4.36
CA LYS A 23 -14.27 -3.64 5.69
C LYS A 23 -12.89 -4.26 5.89
N TYR A 24 -12.72 -5.52 5.50
CA TYR A 24 -11.41 -6.17 5.59
C TYR A 24 -10.39 -5.47 4.73
N THR A 25 -10.77 -5.11 3.50
CA THR A 25 -9.87 -4.41 2.59
C THR A 25 -9.47 -3.06 3.17
N ARG A 26 -10.42 -2.30 3.72
CA ARG A 26 -10.11 -1.01 4.35
C ARG A 26 -9.19 -1.18 5.55
N THR A 27 -9.39 -2.22 6.34
CA THR A 27 -8.53 -2.51 7.47
C THR A 27 -7.10 -2.81 7.01
N LEU A 28 -6.96 -3.61 5.96
CA LEU A 28 -5.65 -3.93 5.40
C LEU A 28 -4.96 -2.69 4.87
N ILE A 29 -5.69 -1.84 4.16
CA ILE A 29 -5.14 -0.57 3.65
C ILE A 29 -4.66 0.30 4.81
N SER A 30 -5.47 0.40 5.86
CA SER A 30 -5.10 1.17 7.04
C SER A 30 -3.82 0.65 7.69
N ILE A 31 -3.70 -0.67 7.81
CA ILE A 31 -2.50 -1.29 8.37
C ILE A 31 -1.29 -0.97 7.49
N ILE A 32 -1.43 -1.10 6.19
CA ILE A 32 -0.32 -0.81 5.27
C ILE A 32 0.08 0.66 5.36
N GLU A 33 -0.88 1.57 5.39
CA GLU A 33 -0.59 3.00 5.44
C GLU A 33 0.10 3.43 6.72
N THR A 34 -0.21 2.77 7.83
CA THR A 34 0.40 3.11 9.11
C THR A 34 1.68 2.34 9.39
N SER A 35 1.87 1.19 8.74
CA SER A 35 2.98 0.29 9.05
C SER A 35 3.84 -0.06 7.84
N PHE A 36 3.78 0.74 6.78
CA PHE A 36 4.52 0.41 5.54
C PHE A 36 6.03 0.31 5.77
N ALA A 37 6.57 1.03 6.75
CA ALA A 37 8.00 1.01 7.06
C ALA A 37 8.42 -0.22 7.85
N GLU A 38 7.47 -0.98 8.34
CA GLU A 38 7.75 -2.18 9.13
C GLU A 38 7.72 -3.40 8.23
N LYS A 39 8.29 -4.49 8.75
CA LYS A 39 8.25 -5.77 8.05
C LYS A 39 6.86 -6.35 8.18
N ILE A 40 6.15 -6.43 7.06
CA ILE A 40 4.79 -6.95 7.03
C ILE A 40 4.80 -8.41 6.59
N ASN A 41 4.22 -9.27 7.41
CA ASN A 41 4.08 -10.69 7.13
C ASN A 41 2.62 -10.97 6.76
N ILE A 42 2.41 -11.48 5.55
CA ILE A 42 1.05 -11.71 5.03
C ILE A 42 0.29 -12.73 5.88
N GLN A 43 0.99 -13.79 6.32
CA GLN A 43 0.34 -14.80 7.15
C GLN A 43 -0.11 -14.24 8.50
N GLU A 44 0.71 -13.36 9.08
CA GLU A 44 0.34 -12.71 10.34
C GLU A 44 -0.87 -11.81 10.18
N LEU A 45 -0.96 -11.10 9.06
CA LEU A 45 -2.13 -10.27 8.76
C LEU A 45 -3.39 -11.13 8.69
N ALA A 46 -3.31 -12.25 8.00
CA ALA A 46 -4.45 -13.17 7.90
C ALA A 46 -4.86 -13.67 9.28
N ASN A 47 -3.87 -14.04 10.11
CA ASN A 47 -4.12 -14.52 11.46
C ASN A 47 -4.81 -13.44 12.32
N ARG A 48 -4.35 -12.21 12.21
CA ARG A 48 -4.93 -11.09 12.96
C ARG A 48 -6.38 -10.82 12.58
N LEU A 49 -6.72 -11.03 11.32
CA LEU A 49 -8.07 -10.81 10.82
C LEU A 49 -8.93 -12.06 10.90
N HIS A 50 -8.36 -13.16 11.37
CA HIS A 50 -9.04 -14.46 11.43
C HIS A 50 -9.53 -14.92 10.06
N LEU A 51 -8.70 -14.67 9.05
CA LEU A 51 -9.01 -15.03 7.67
C LEU A 51 -8.01 -16.05 7.16
N ASN A 52 -8.47 -16.86 6.20
CA ASN A 52 -7.58 -17.69 5.41
C ASN A 52 -6.73 -16.78 4.52
N ARG A 53 -5.44 -17.08 4.42
CA ARG A 53 -4.50 -16.25 3.66
C ARG A 53 -4.92 -16.10 2.20
N SER A 54 -5.30 -17.21 1.56
CA SER A 54 -5.72 -17.18 0.16
C SER A 54 -6.97 -16.34 -0.03
N TYR A 55 -7.93 -16.51 0.86
CA TYR A 55 -9.18 -15.74 0.82
C TYR A 55 -8.89 -14.24 0.98
N MET A 56 -8.06 -13.89 1.95
CA MET A 56 -7.68 -12.49 2.19
C MET A 56 -7.02 -11.89 0.95
N SER A 57 -6.11 -12.62 0.33
CA SER A 57 -5.39 -12.14 -0.85
C SER A 57 -6.31 -11.95 -2.04
N GLU A 58 -7.23 -12.90 -2.26
CA GLU A 58 -8.20 -12.78 -3.35
C GLU A 58 -9.14 -11.61 -3.14
N LEU A 59 -9.61 -11.45 -1.92
CA LEU A 59 -10.50 -10.36 -1.54
C LEU A 59 -9.86 -9.02 -1.81
N PHE A 60 -8.63 -8.84 -1.34
CA PHE A 60 -7.89 -7.60 -1.52
C PHE A 60 -7.67 -7.30 -3.01
N SER A 61 -7.27 -8.30 -3.78
CA SER A 61 -7.06 -8.14 -5.22
C SER A 61 -8.34 -7.79 -5.96
N LYS A 62 -9.44 -8.41 -5.56
CA LYS A 62 -10.73 -8.13 -6.18
C LYS A 62 -11.17 -6.69 -5.92
N ASP A 63 -10.97 -6.22 -4.69
CA ASP A 63 -11.41 -4.87 -4.31
C ASP A 63 -10.50 -3.77 -4.85
N THR A 64 -9.19 -4.00 -4.88
CA THR A 64 -8.22 -2.95 -5.21
C THR A 64 -7.61 -3.10 -6.60
N GLY A 65 -7.74 -4.26 -7.21
CA GLY A 65 -7.07 -4.55 -8.48
C GLY A 65 -5.59 -4.86 -8.33
N MET A 66 -5.10 -4.97 -7.10
CA MET A 66 -3.68 -5.17 -6.81
C MET A 66 -3.50 -6.24 -5.75
N SER A 67 -2.35 -6.92 -5.76
CA SER A 67 -1.99 -7.78 -4.64
C SER A 67 -1.63 -6.92 -3.43
N ILE A 68 -1.70 -7.51 -2.24
CA ILE A 68 -1.26 -6.83 -1.01
C ILE A 68 0.20 -6.40 -1.14
N LYS A 69 1.03 -7.28 -1.68
CA LYS A 69 2.46 -6.99 -1.86
C LYS A 69 2.68 -5.81 -2.80
N SER A 70 1.95 -5.76 -3.92
CA SER A 70 2.06 -4.66 -4.87
C SER A 70 1.60 -3.35 -4.26
N TYR A 71 0.53 -3.40 -3.49
CA TYR A 71 0.01 -2.22 -2.81
C TYR A 71 1.03 -1.68 -1.80
N LEU A 72 1.65 -2.57 -1.03
CA LEU A 72 2.69 -2.19 -0.07
C LEU A 72 3.88 -1.55 -0.79
N THR A 73 4.32 -2.15 -1.89
CA THR A 73 5.44 -1.61 -2.69
C THR A 73 5.10 -0.22 -3.21
N GLU A 74 3.90 -0.05 -3.74
CA GLU A 74 3.46 1.25 -4.24
C GLU A 74 3.46 2.29 -3.13
N LYS A 75 2.96 1.93 -1.97
CA LYS A 75 2.95 2.86 -0.83
C LYS A 75 4.37 3.25 -0.42
N ARG A 76 5.27 2.28 -0.36
CA ARG A 76 6.68 2.54 -0.02
C ARG A 76 7.34 3.46 -1.04
N MET A 77 7.07 3.23 -2.33
CA MET A 77 7.64 4.05 -3.39
C MET A 77 7.10 5.47 -3.38
N GLN A 78 5.80 5.63 -3.16
CA GLN A 78 5.19 6.95 -3.05
C GLN A 78 5.78 7.74 -1.88
N ARG A 79 5.95 7.10 -0.74
CA ARG A 79 6.55 7.74 0.43
C ARG A 79 8.01 8.07 0.21
N ALA A 80 8.74 7.18 -0.46
CA ALA A 80 10.14 7.44 -0.79
C ALA A 80 10.26 8.67 -1.69
N ALA A 81 9.40 8.79 -2.68
CA ALA A 81 9.42 9.94 -3.58
C ALA A 81 9.23 11.24 -2.82
N ILE A 82 8.32 11.25 -1.85
CA ILE A 82 8.10 12.43 -1.01
C ILE A 82 9.34 12.73 -0.16
N MET A 83 9.92 11.73 0.46
CA MET A 83 11.10 11.91 1.34
C MET A 83 12.33 12.38 0.56
N LEU A 84 12.45 11.97 -0.70
CA LEU A 84 13.57 12.38 -1.56
C LEU A 84 13.55 13.87 -1.88
N GLN A 85 12.41 14.55 -1.66
CA GLN A 85 12.32 15.99 -1.85
C GLN A 85 13.14 16.77 -0.81
N ASP A 86 13.47 16.14 0.30
CA ASP A 86 14.33 16.75 1.33
C ASP A 86 15.77 16.45 0.95
N PRO A 87 16.54 17.48 0.53
CA PRO A 87 17.93 17.26 0.08
C PRO A 87 18.86 16.84 1.21
N ASN A 88 18.44 17.02 2.47
CA ASN A 88 19.26 16.65 3.62
C ASN A 88 19.14 15.18 3.99
N ARG A 89 18.18 14.46 3.40
CA ARG A 89 18.03 13.03 3.67
C ARG A 89 18.78 12.24 2.62
N SER A 90 19.68 11.37 3.07
CA SER A 90 20.40 10.48 2.15
C SER A 90 19.46 9.44 1.54
N VAL A 91 19.83 8.93 0.38
CA VAL A 91 19.08 7.83 -0.24
C VAL A 91 19.01 6.64 0.71
N LYS A 92 20.11 6.36 1.42
CA LYS A 92 20.16 5.28 2.40
C LYS A 92 19.15 5.52 3.54
N ASN A 93 19.06 6.75 4.02
CA ASN A 93 18.08 7.11 5.06
C ASN A 93 16.65 6.93 4.56
N VAL A 94 16.38 7.40 3.34
CA VAL A 94 15.05 7.26 2.75
C VAL A 94 14.69 5.79 2.63
N ALA A 95 15.61 4.96 2.13
CA ALA A 95 15.38 3.52 2.00
C ALA A 95 14.97 2.90 3.33
N ALA A 96 15.74 3.18 4.38
CA ALA A 96 15.46 2.64 5.71
C ALA A 96 14.11 3.14 6.23
N SER A 97 13.81 4.41 6.03
CA SER A 97 12.55 5.01 6.49
C SER A 97 11.33 4.44 5.77
N CYS A 98 11.53 3.83 4.61
CA CYS A 98 10.45 3.22 3.84
C CYS A 98 10.37 1.71 4.01
N GLY A 99 11.18 1.14 4.90
CA GLY A 99 11.11 -0.27 5.21
C GLY A 99 12.05 -1.16 4.42
N PHE A 100 13.04 -0.58 3.76
CA PHE A 100 14.05 -1.34 3.02
C PHE A 100 15.32 -1.45 3.84
N GLU A 101 15.74 -2.69 4.10
CA GLU A 101 16.96 -2.93 4.87
C GLU A 101 18.22 -2.63 4.05
N ASP A 102 18.13 -2.85 2.74
CA ASP A 102 19.25 -2.71 1.80
C ASP A 102 18.96 -1.58 0.85
N SER A 103 19.79 -0.54 0.89
CA SER A 103 19.61 0.64 0.04
C SER A 103 19.84 0.34 -1.45
N LEU A 104 20.68 -0.66 -1.75
CA LEU A 104 20.89 -1.05 -3.14
C LEU A 104 19.63 -1.73 -3.71
N TYR A 105 19.03 -2.60 -2.93
CA TYR A 105 17.76 -3.22 -3.31
C TYR A 105 16.69 -2.14 -3.49
N PHE A 106 16.64 -1.18 -2.57
CA PHE A 106 15.71 -0.05 -2.67
C PHE A 106 15.90 0.69 -3.97
N SER A 107 17.15 1.03 -4.31
CA SER A 107 17.45 1.80 -5.52
C SER A 107 17.00 1.07 -6.78
N ARG A 108 17.20 -0.25 -6.81
CA ARG A 108 16.75 -1.06 -7.94
C ARG A 108 15.22 -1.10 -8.03
N ALA A 109 14.55 -1.27 -6.90
CA ALA A 109 13.10 -1.29 -6.86
C ALA A 109 12.52 0.06 -7.26
N PHE A 110 13.12 1.15 -6.77
CA PHE A 110 12.70 2.50 -7.11
C PHE A 110 12.84 2.75 -8.62
N SER A 111 14.00 2.36 -9.19
CA SER A 111 14.25 2.54 -10.62
C SER A 111 13.28 1.74 -11.47
N LYS A 112 12.93 0.54 -11.03
CA LYS A 112 11.96 -0.29 -11.73
C LYS A 112 10.57 0.35 -11.69
N TYR A 113 10.22 0.96 -10.57
CA TYR A 113 8.89 1.56 -10.39
C TYR A 113 8.76 2.90 -11.12
N PHE A 114 9.76 3.79 -10.99
CA PHE A 114 9.68 5.14 -11.54
C PHE A 114 10.44 5.32 -12.85
N GLY A 115 11.24 4.35 -13.26
CA GLY A 115 12.02 4.45 -14.49
C GLY A 115 13.33 5.19 -14.36
N ILE A 116 13.63 5.80 -13.22
CA ILE A 116 14.88 6.50 -12.96
C ILE A 116 15.33 6.21 -11.54
N SER A 117 16.63 6.42 -11.28
CA SER A 117 17.20 6.17 -9.95
C SER A 117 16.70 7.20 -8.94
N PRO A 118 16.77 6.87 -7.63
CA PRO A 118 16.40 7.85 -6.59
C PRO A 118 17.20 9.15 -6.70
N GLN A 119 18.49 9.07 -7.03
CA GLN A 119 19.33 10.26 -7.16
C GLN A 119 18.93 11.09 -8.37
N GLN A 120 18.62 10.47 -9.48
CA GLN A 120 18.14 11.16 -10.67
C GLN A 120 16.79 11.83 -10.40
N TYR A 121 15.91 11.13 -9.71
CA TYR A 121 14.60 11.65 -9.34
C TYR A 121 14.75 12.91 -8.48
N ARG A 122 15.63 12.86 -7.48
CA ARG A 122 15.89 14.03 -6.62
C ARG A 122 16.42 15.19 -7.42
N ARG A 123 17.37 14.95 -8.31
CA ARG A 123 17.94 16.02 -9.14
C ARG A 123 16.88 16.70 -9.99
N GLN A 124 15.97 15.91 -10.57
CA GLN A 124 14.90 16.48 -11.38
C GLN A 124 13.96 17.34 -10.58
N ILE A 125 13.58 16.88 -9.37
CA ILE A 125 12.69 17.63 -8.50
C ILE A 125 13.34 18.93 -8.06
N LEU A 126 14.58 18.89 -7.57
CA LEU A 126 15.29 20.08 -7.13
C LEU A 126 15.52 21.07 -8.26
N LYS A 127 15.80 20.56 -9.45
CA LYS A 127 15.95 21.40 -10.63
C LYS A 127 14.64 22.12 -10.97
N ASN A 128 13.52 21.40 -10.89
CA ASN A 128 12.21 21.99 -11.17
C ASN A 128 11.82 23.04 -10.15
N GLU A 129 12.16 22.82 -8.88
CA GLU A 129 11.88 23.79 -7.82
C GLU A 129 12.65 25.09 -7.99
N LYS A 130 13.83 25.02 -8.58
CA LYS A 130 14.63 26.24 -8.80
C LYS A 130 14.10 27.11 -9.93
N LYS A 131 13.18 26.58 -10.73
CA LYS A 131 12.52 27.39 -11.74
C LYS A 131 11.35 28.13 -11.15
#